data_a4231dcd012e91126988e8bc5ef7bbaf
#
_entry.id   a4231dcd012e91126988e8bc5ef7bbaf
#
_cell.length_a   1.000
_cell.length_b   1.000
_cell.length_c   1.000
_cell.angle_alpha   90.00
_cell.angle_beta   90.00
_cell.angle_gamma   90.00
#
_symmetry.space_group_name_H-M   'P 1'
#
loop_
_entity.id
_entity.type
_entity.pdbx_description
1 polymer ?
#
loop_
_entity_poly.entity_id
_entity_poly.type
_entity_poly.pdbx_seq_one_letter_code
_entity_poly.pdbx_strand_id
1 'polypeptide(L)'
;MQVISVDDLINYKELPFDIFNEKGKKLFGAGDALTPGRILQLKYMPVLYIKEKAEDIEVLEEDLDDISPEQTVEDEPDETQKNHQAYDIKNEYENEASVIPVHTQKAIKSQYRGILDSFNEEGIKDPAVCFDVRDRIIEEVLPEVDNILYKSQLQLNGDYSYSHGINVAMLSTVLAEKLKMGQSSIQEITLAAMLHDIGKIRLPKQVLSKTALSPAETKLIQLHPRLGYKIILDELNLSENIAKVALQHHERGDGSGYPYGISGNKIDYESHIVMVCNIYDDLTSGKGLVKVRNSKEAIKILLEIGSKWFRTDVLYTFVHMTNYNDDSVIYNY
;
A
#
# COMPACT_ATOMS: atom_id res chain seq x y z
N MET A 1 21.01 19.27 -2.21
CA MET A 1 19.86 18.53 -1.66
C MET A 1 20.30 17.10 -1.44
N GLN A 2 20.14 16.60 -0.24
CA GLN A 2 20.46 15.22 0.14
C GLN A 2 19.19 14.36 0.03
N VAL A 3 19.34 13.10 -0.40
CA VAL A 3 18.24 12.12 -0.41
C VAL A 3 18.05 11.59 1.00
N ILE A 4 16.80 11.49 1.44
CA ILE A 4 16.44 10.90 2.74
C ILE A 4 15.40 9.79 2.52
N SER A 5 15.50 8.74 3.33
CA SER A 5 14.49 7.66 3.32
C SER A 5 13.36 7.98 4.32
N VAL A 6 12.18 7.40 4.10
CA VAL A 6 11.08 7.51 5.06
C VAL A 6 11.42 6.81 6.38
N ASP A 7 12.21 5.73 6.31
CA ASP A 7 12.65 4.99 7.49
C ASP A 7 13.52 5.85 8.43
N ASP A 8 14.29 6.79 7.86
CA ASP A 8 15.08 7.74 8.65
C ASP A 8 14.18 8.78 9.35
N LEU A 9 12.97 9.01 8.84
CA LEU A 9 12.03 10.00 9.35
C LEU A 9 11.12 9.48 10.47
N ILE A 10 10.80 8.20 10.51
CA ILE A 10 9.80 7.64 11.45
C ILE A 10 10.12 7.83 12.92
N ASN A 11 11.39 8.12 13.27
CA ASN A 11 11.82 8.34 14.63
C ASN A 11 11.60 9.80 15.12
N TYR A 12 11.25 10.72 14.22
CA TYR A 12 10.98 12.10 14.56
C TYR A 12 9.50 12.29 14.93
N LYS A 13 9.22 13.05 15.97
CA LYS A 13 7.86 13.54 16.29
C LYS A 13 7.48 14.73 15.42
N GLU A 14 8.46 15.60 15.15
CA GLU A 14 8.38 16.78 14.30
C GLU A 14 9.57 16.77 13.35
N LEU A 15 9.37 17.24 12.11
CA LEU A 15 10.44 17.27 11.12
C LEU A 15 11.50 18.30 11.50
N PRO A 16 12.79 17.93 11.61
CA PRO A 16 13.86 18.90 11.90
C PRO A 16 14.25 19.76 10.69
N PHE A 17 13.79 19.40 9.47
CA PHE A 17 14.13 20.05 8.21
C PHE A 17 12.94 20.04 7.24
N ASP A 18 13.05 20.87 6.19
CA ASP A 18 12.09 20.86 5.08
C ASP A 18 12.27 19.66 4.18
N ILE A 19 11.18 19.01 3.78
CA ILE A 19 11.16 17.88 2.84
C ILE A 19 10.66 18.36 1.49
N PHE A 20 11.36 17.96 0.43
CA PHE A 20 11.08 18.30 -0.98
C PHE A 20 10.93 17.04 -1.82
N ASN A 21 10.15 17.13 -2.89
CA ASN A 21 10.11 16.09 -3.93
C ASN A 21 11.26 16.28 -4.94
N GLU A 22 11.38 15.33 -5.89
CA GLU A 22 12.40 15.37 -6.96
C GLU A 22 12.30 16.61 -7.88
N LYS A 23 11.13 17.27 -7.94
CA LYS A 23 10.92 18.53 -8.69
C LYS A 23 11.27 19.76 -7.86
N GLY A 24 11.80 19.60 -6.65
CA GLY A 24 12.15 20.68 -5.75
C GLY A 24 10.96 21.37 -5.08
N LYS A 25 9.73 20.82 -5.20
CA LYS A 25 8.54 21.32 -4.51
C LYS A 25 8.61 20.90 -3.03
N LYS A 26 8.47 21.86 -2.13
CA LYS A 26 8.36 21.60 -0.69
C LYS A 26 7.09 20.81 -0.39
N LEU A 27 7.24 19.69 0.31
CA LEU A 27 6.17 18.80 0.71
C LEU A 27 5.74 19.06 2.16
N PHE A 28 6.71 19.14 3.06
CA PHE A 28 6.55 19.41 4.48
C PHE A 28 7.63 20.36 4.97
N GLY A 29 7.33 21.12 6.04
CA GLY A 29 8.24 22.09 6.63
C GLY A 29 8.92 21.58 7.90
N ALA A 30 10.08 22.13 8.23
CA ALA A 30 10.65 22.00 9.55
C ALA A 30 9.64 22.45 10.61
N GLY A 31 9.49 21.68 11.70
CA GLY A 31 8.47 21.86 12.74
C GLY A 31 7.12 21.21 12.46
N ASP A 32 6.91 20.68 11.26
CA ASP A 32 5.70 19.92 10.97
C ASP A 32 5.66 18.62 11.78
N ALA A 33 4.54 18.36 12.49
CA ALA A 33 4.36 17.11 13.22
C ALA A 33 4.32 15.93 12.26
N LEU A 34 5.05 14.87 12.55
CA LEU A 34 5.10 13.66 11.72
C LEU A 34 4.02 12.67 12.15
N THR A 35 2.79 12.93 11.70
CA THR A 35 1.63 12.05 11.96
C THR A 35 1.69 10.76 11.11
N PRO A 36 0.97 9.69 11.50
CA PRO A 36 0.86 8.47 10.71
C PRO A 36 0.41 8.71 9.25
N GLY A 37 -0.56 9.62 9.03
CA GLY A 37 -1.00 10.00 7.69
C GLY A 37 0.09 10.69 6.88
N ARG A 38 0.89 11.56 7.49
CA ARG A 38 2.05 12.21 6.83
C ARG A 38 3.16 11.21 6.52
N ILE A 39 3.46 10.28 7.43
CA ILE A 39 4.41 9.17 7.16
C ILE A 39 3.95 8.38 5.94
N LEU A 40 2.65 8.03 5.89
CA LEU A 40 2.08 7.32 4.76
C LEU A 40 2.20 8.12 3.46
N GLN A 41 1.92 9.43 3.49
CA GLN A 41 2.11 10.30 2.32
C GLN A 41 3.56 10.28 1.82
N LEU A 42 4.54 10.36 2.73
CA LEU A 42 5.96 10.31 2.38
C LEU A 42 6.38 8.95 1.81
N LYS A 43 5.85 7.84 2.36
CA LYS A 43 6.15 6.48 1.90
C LYS A 43 5.87 6.26 0.41
N TYR A 44 4.79 6.86 -0.08
CA TYR A 44 4.38 6.68 -1.48
C TYR A 44 5.03 7.70 -2.43
N MET A 45 5.92 8.55 -1.95
CA MET A 45 6.66 9.48 -2.80
C MET A 45 7.89 8.82 -3.43
N PRO A 46 8.24 9.15 -4.70
CA PRO A 46 9.32 8.46 -5.43
C PRO A 46 10.68 8.63 -4.76
N VAL A 47 11.02 9.84 -4.36
CA VAL A 47 12.27 10.17 -3.65
C VAL A 47 12.03 11.43 -2.83
N LEU A 48 12.55 11.45 -1.63
CA LEU A 48 12.51 12.59 -0.73
C LEU A 48 13.88 13.26 -0.67
N TYR A 49 13.88 14.58 -0.63
CA TYR A 49 15.06 15.40 -0.53
C TYR A 49 14.96 16.36 0.66
N ILE A 50 16.09 16.56 1.33
CA ILE A 50 16.25 17.63 2.33
C ILE A 50 17.25 18.64 1.82
N LYS A 51 17.10 19.91 2.24
CA LYS A 51 18.16 20.89 2.16
C LYS A 51 18.89 20.87 3.50
N GLU A 52 20.18 20.59 3.47
CA GLU A 52 21.01 20.91 4.64
C GLU A 52 20.86 22.39 4.94
N LYS A 53 20.49 22.75 6.16
CA LYS A 53 20.79 24.09 6.64
C LYS A 53 22.31 24.21 6.58
N ALA A 54 22.82 25.24 5.91
CA ALA A 54 24.17 25.68 6.15
C ALA A 54 24.23 26.07 7.63
N GLU A 55 24.58 25.14 8.50
CA GLU A 55 25.11 25.50 9.80
C GLU A 55 26.46 26.16 9.52
N ASP A 56 26.62 27.34 10.00
CA ASP A 56 27.91 27.99 10.07
C ASP A 56 28.84 27.07 10.87
N ILE A 57 29.53 26.19 10.14
CA ILE A 57 30.68 25.48 10.70
C ILE A 57 31.79 26.52 10.74
N GLU A 58 31.95 27.19 11.84
CA GLU A 58 33.24 27.74 12.23
C GLU A 58 34.20 26.55 12.28
N VAL A 59 34.94 26.38 11.21
CA VAL A 59 36.09 25.48 11.16
C VAL A 59 37.13 26.07 12.07
N LEU A 60 37.18 25.57 13.31
CA LEU A 60 38.39 25.72 14.12
C LEU A 60 39.46 24.86 13.44
N GLU A 61 40.29 25.55 12.67
CA GLU A 61 41.59 25.01 12.25
C GLU A 61 42.46 24.87 13.52
N GLU A 62 42.42 23.69 14.14
CA GLU A 62 43.52 23.23 15.00
C GLU A 62 43.46 21.69 15.07
N ASP A 63 44.64 21.07 14.81
CA ASP A 63 45.02 19.66 15.03
C ASP A 63 44.77 18.67 13.89
N LEU A 64 45.53 18.85 12.82
CA LEU A 64 45.95 17.76 11.93
C LEU A 64 47.44 17.50 12.22
N ASP A 65 47.76 16.69 13.21
CA ASP A 65 49.01 15.93 13.29
C ASP A 65 48.85 14.76 14.28
N ASP A 66 49.26 13.57 13.84
CA ASP A 66 49.36 12.31 14.58
C ASP A 66 48.09 11.41 14.63
N ILE A 67 47.97 10.53 13.60
CA ILE A 67 47.62 9.13 13.84
C ILE A 67 48.25 8.25 12.73
N SER A 68 49.27 7.50 13.12
CA SER A 68 49.85 6.39 12.34
C SER A 68 48.91 5.18 12.22
N PRO A 69 49.01 4.40 11.13
CA PRO A 69 48.22 3.20 10.95
C PRO A 69 48.90 2.02 11.64
N GLU A 70 48.23 1.37 12.58
CA GLU A 70 48.39 -0.04 12.91
C GLU A 70 47.66 -0.39 14.22
N GLN A 71 46.50 -1.04 14.10
CA GLN A 71 46.14 -2.13 15.02
C GLN A 71 44.90 -2.86 14.48
N THR A 72 45.16 -4.07 13.99
CA THR A 72 44.17 -5.13 13.79
C THR A 72 43.45 -5.41 15.09
N VAL A 73 42.12 -5.32 15.11
CA VAL A 73 41.29 -5.80 16.24
C VAL A 73 40.56 -7.05 15.77
N GLU A 74 40.82 -8.12 16.52
CA GLU A 74 40.21 -9.44 16.37
C GLU A 74 38.71 -9.40 16.60
N ASP A 75 37.97 -10.17 15.81
CA ASP A 75 36.53 -10.40 15.94
C ASP A 75 36.19 -11.08 17.28
N GLU A 76 35.54 -10.37 18.19
CA GLU A 76 34.75 -10.98 19.27
C GLU A 76 33.28 -11.10 18.83
N PRO A 77 32.60 -12.24 19.14
CA PRO A 77 31.21 -12.42 18.73
C PRO A 77 30.27 -11.54 19.56
N ASP A 78 29.49 -10.71 18.88
CA ASP A 78 28.46 -9.85 19.47
C ASP A 78 27.30 -10.69 20.04
N GLU A 79 27.32 -10.93 21.34
CA GLU A 79 26.19 -11.46 22.11
C GLU A 79 25.17 -10.36 22.45
N THR A 80 24.49 -9.82 21.45
CA THR A 80 23.28 -9.00 21.64
C THR A 80 22.10 -9.51 20.85
N GLN A 81 21.85 -10.83 20.90
CA GLN A 81 20.51 -11.36 20.69
C GLN A 81 19.68 -11.11 21.96
N LYS A 82 19.31 -9.86 22.21
CA LYS A 82 18.26 -9.55 23.19
C LYS A 82 16.92 -9.46 22.49
N ASN A 83 16.15 -10.54 22.65
CA ASN A 83 14.69 -10.58 22.79
C ASN A 83 13.90 -9.53 21.98
N HIS A 84 13.72 -9.76 20.70
CA HIS A 84 12.46 -9.43 20.08
C HIS A 84 11.40 -10.44 20.58
N GLN A 85 10.92 -10.24 21.79
CA GLN A 85 9.59 -10.71 22.14
C GLN A 85 8.64 -10.03 21.16
N ALA A 86 8.24 -10.79 20.13
CA ALA A 86 7.03 -10.50 19.40
C ALA A 86 5.94 -10.36 20.46
N TYR A 87 5.48 -9.16 20.71
CA TYR A 87 4.27 -8.94 21.47
C TYR A 87 3.17 -9.59 20.66
N ASP A 88 2.80 -10.77 21.08
CA ASP A 88 1.59 -11.48 20.69
C ASP A 88 0.42 -10.63 21.22
N ILE A 89 0.08 -9.57 20.47
CA ILE A 89 -1.14 -8.81 20.70
C ILE A 89 -2.22 -9.74 20.18
N LYS A 90 -2.75 -10.59 21.05
CA LYS A 90 -4.04 -11.24 20.83
C LYS A 90 -5.01 -10.13 20.52
N ASN A 91 -5.39 -10.06 19.24
CA ASN A 91 -6.44 -9.17 18.78
C ASN A 91 -7.70 -9.53 19.58
N GLU A 92 -8.24 -8.59 20.37
CA GLU A 92 -9.53 -8.75 21.06
C GLU A 92 -10.68 -9.05 20.09
N TYR A 93 -10.42 -9.00 18.79
CA TYR A 93 -11.36 -9.26 17.68
C TYR A 93 -11.17 -10.63 17.00
N GLU A 94 -10.30 -11.52 17.52
CA GLU A 94 -10.10 -12.87 16.94
C GLU A 94 -11.33 -13.78 16.98
N ASN A 95 -12.43 -13.35 17.58
CA ASN A 95 -13.67 -14.14 17.72
C ASN A 95 -14.79 -13.77 16.75
N GLU A 96 -14.61 -12.81 15.84
CA GLU A 96 -15.62 -12.56 14.82
C GLU A 96 -15.45 -13.57 13.69
N ALA A 97 -16.48 -14.43 13.53
CA ALA A 97 -16.51 -15.42 12.46
C ALA A 97 -16.36 -14.72 11.10
N SER A 98 -15.39 -15.15 10.31
CA SER A 98 -15.26 -14.67 8.92
C SER A 98 -16.57 -14.94 8.17
N VAL A 99 -17.05 -13.96 7.42
CA VAL A 99 -18.24 -14.08 6.56
C VAL A 99 -18.00 -15.17 5.51
N ILE A 100 -16.77 -15.29 5.01
CA ILE A 100 -16.41 -16.30 4.02
C ILE A 100 -15.95 -17.58 4.75
N PRO A 101 -16.54 -18.74 4.45
CA PRO A 101 -16.13 -20.01 5.05
C PRO A 101 -14.64 -20.29 4.84
N VAL A 102 -13.95 -20.80 5.86
CA VAL A 102 -12.50 -21.03 5.85
C VAL A 102 -12.05 -21.91 4.67
N HIS A 103 -12.87 -22.91 4.28
CA HIS A 103 -12.54 -23.76 3.13
C HIS A 103 -12.59 -22.98 1.82
N THR A 104 -13.54 -22.05 1.66
CA THR A 104 -13.64 -21.15 0.49
C THR A 104 -12.47 -20.20 0.43
N GLN A 105 -12.09 -19.61 1.55
CA GLN A 105 -10.91 -18.76 1.64
C GLN A 105 -9.64 -19.48 1.18
N LYS A 106 -9.45 -20.73 1.64
CA LYS A 106 -8.30 -21.57 1.23
C LYS A 106 -8.35 -21.89 -0.27
N ALA A 107 -9.54 -22.19 -0.81
CA ALA A 107 -9.70 -22.49 -2.22
C ALA A 107 -9.39 -21.29 -3.11
N ILE A 108 -9.96 -20.12 -2.83
CA ILE A 108 -9.70 -18.85 -3.55
C ILE A 108 -8.19 -18.53 -3.51
N LYS A 109 -7.58 -18.59 -2.32
CA LYS A 109 -6.17 -18.32 -2.14
C LYS A 109 -5.27 -19.29 -2.91
N SER A 110 -5.59 -20.59 -2.88
CA SER A 110 -4.83 -21.61 -3.62
C SER A 110 -4.94 -21.41 -5.14
N GLN A 111 -6.13 -21.11 -5.65
CA GLN A 111 -6.34 -20.83 -7.07
C GLN A 111 -5.58 -19.56 -7.50
N TYR A 112 -5.72 -18.47 -6.77
CA TYR A 112 -5.01 -17.22 -7.07
C TYR A 112 -3.48 -17.37 -7.02
N ARG A 113 -2.97 -18.10 -6.02
CA ARG A 113 -1.56 -18.46 -5.97
C ARG A 113 -1.13 -19.23 -7.21
N GLY A 114 -1.87 -20.26 -7.61
CA GLY A 114 -1.59 -21.03 -8.82
C GLY A 114 -1.55 -20.16 -10.07
N ILE A 115 -2.44 -19.17 -10.18
CA ILE A 115 -2.44 -18.19 -11.27
C ILE A 115 -1.12 -17.40 -11.29
N LEU A 116 -0.75 -16.77 -10.15
CA LEU A 116 0.46 -15.94 -10.08
C LEU A 116 1.74 -16.75 -10.30
N ASP A 117 1.81 -17.97 -9.76
CA ASP A 117 2.95 -18.87 -9.94
C ASP A 117 3.07 -19.31 -11.41
N SER A 118 1.96 -19.69 -12.07
CA SER A 118 1.98 -20.06 -13.50
C SER A 118 2.39 -18.90 -14.40
N PHE A 119 1.94 -17.69 -14.09
CA PHE A 119 2.34 -16.50 -14.83
C PHE A 119 3.84 -16.19 -14.71
N ASN A 120 4.43 -16.59 -13.58
CA ASN A 120 5.84 -16.37 -13.29
C ASN A 120 6.74 -17.41 -13.96
N GLU A 121 6.32 -18.67 -13.99
CA GLU A 121 7.12 -19.82 -14.42
C GLU A 121 6.96 -20.16 -15.91
N GLU A 122 5.73 -20.13 -16.41
CA GLU A 122 5.38 -20.61 -17.74
C GLU A 122 4.99 -19.51 -18.74
N GLY A 123 4.86 -18.27 -18.26
CA GLY A 123 4.21 -17.20 -18.99
C GLY A 123 2.68 -17.32 -18.92
N ILE A 124 1.99 -16.24 -19.30
CA ILE A 124 0.54 -16.15 -19.21
C ILE A 124 -0.05 -16.86 -20.42
N LYS A 125 -0.84 -17.92 -20.19
CA LYS A 125 -1.43 -18.72 -21.27
C LYS A 125 -2.93 -18.48 -21.47
N ASP A 126 -3.68 -18.35 -20.36
CA ASP A 126 -5.14 -18.23 -20.42
C ASP A 126 -5.67 -17.34 -19.30
N PRO A 127 -6.30 -16.20 -19.62
CA PRO A 127 -6.91 -15.32 -18.63
C PRO A 127 -8.20 -15.89 -18.01
N ALA A 128 -8.79 -16.95 -18.58
CA ALA A 128 -10.06 -17.52 -18.11
C ALA A 128 -10.00 -17.96 -16.64
N VAL A 129 -8.83 -18.46 -16.19
CA VAL A 129 -8.61 -18.82 -14.78
C VAL A 129 -8.79 -17.65 -13.81
N CYS A 130 -8.55 -16.41 -14.27
CA CYS A 130 -8.77 -15.21 -13.47
C CYS A 130 -10.27 -14.92 -13.31
N PHE A 131 -11.09 -15.25 -14.32
CA PHE A 131 -12.54 -15.06 -14.26
C PHE A 131 -13.19 -15.98 -13.24
N ASP A 132 -12.74 -17.24 -13.14
CA ASP A 132 -13.27 -18.20 -12.17
C ASP A 132 -13.03 -17.71 -10.73
N VAL A 133 -11.83 -17.17 -10.44
CA VAL A 133 -11.52 -16.63 -9.10
C VAL A 133 -12.32 -15.37 -8.84
N ARG A 134 -12.43 -14.45 -9.80
CA ARG A 134 -13.27 -13.25 -9.73
C ARG A 134 -14.72 -13.61 -9.41
N ASP A 135 -15.33 -14.52 -10.16
CA ASP A 135 -16.73 -14.87 -10.02
C ASP A 135 -17.00 -15.51 -8.66
N ARG A 136 -16.09 -16.36 -8.19
CA ARG A 136 -16.16 -16.91 -6.83
C ARG A 136 -16.07 -15.83 -5.75
N ILE A 137 -15.19 -14.82 -5.90
CA ILE A 137 -15.14 -13.70 -4.96
C ILE A 137 -16.49 -12.97 -4.93
N ILE A 138 -17.07 -12.70 -6.10
CA ILE A 138 -18.37 -12.01 -6.23
C ILE A 138 -19.49 -12.82 -5.58
N GLU A 139 -19.56 -14.12 -5.88
CA GLU A 139 -20.57 -15.03 -5.35
C GLU A 139 -20.55 -15.15 -3.82
N GLU A 140 -19.36 -15.11 -3.22
CA GLU A 140 -19.20 -15.21 -1.77
C GLU A 140 -19.40 -13.88 -1.05
N VAL A 141 -19.08 -12.75 -1.68
CA VAL A 141 -19.05 -11.44 -1.03
C VAL A 141 -20.38 -10.69 -1.18
N LEU A 142 -20.99 -10.68 -2.38
CA LEU A 142 -22.19 -9.87 -2.63
C LEU A 142 -23.41 -10.27 -1.79
N PRO A 143 -23.71 -11.56 -1.54
CA PRO A 143 -24.85 -11.93 -0.71
C PRO A 143 -24.76 -11.41 0.74
N GLU A 144 -23.54 -11.21 1.22
CA GLU A 144 -23.23 -10.83 2.59
C GLU A 144 -22.94 -9.32 2.76
N VAL A 145 -23.04 -8.54 1.69
CA VAL A 145 -22.63 -7.13 1.66
C VAL A 145 -23.26 -6.24 2.73
N ASP A 146 -24.51 -6.56 3.13
CA ASP A 146 -25.23 -5.83 4.18
C ASP A 146 -24.96 -6.38 5.59
N ASN A 147 -24.42 -7.60 5.68
CA ASN A 147 -24.05 -8.25 6.93
C ASN A 147 -22.56 -8.05 7.27
N ILE A 148 -21.76 -7.54 6.32
CA ILE A 148 -20.34 -7.24 6.52
C ILE A 148 -20.25 -5.94 7.32
N LEU A 149 -20.13 -6.06 8.63
CA LEU A 149 -20.00 -4.92 9.55
C LEU A 149 -18.54 -4.48 9.71
N TYR A 150 -17.60 -5.42 9.56
CA TYR A 150 -16.19 -5.18 9.81
C TYR A 150 -15.31 -5.84 8.74
N LYS A 151 -14.24 -5.18 8.39
CA LYS A 151 -13.26 -5.70 7.43
C LYS A 151 -12.60 -7.00 7.89
N SER A 152 -12.38 -7.19 9.19
CA SER A 152 -11.82 -8.44 9.73
C SER A 152 -12.54 -9.68 9.21
N GLN A 153 -13.82 -9.53 8.87
CA GLN A 153 -14.65 -10.60 8.32
C GLN A 153 -14.33 -10.96 6.86
N LEU A 154 -13.72 -10.04 6.11
CA LEU A 154 -13.30 -10.24 4.71
C LEU A 154 -11.82 -10.58 4.60
N GLN A 155 -11.02 -10.36 5.64
CA GLN A 155 -9.58 -10.47 5.55
C GLN A 155 -9.11 -11.92 5.52
N LEU A 156 -8.36 -12.28 4.48
CA LEU A 156 -7.67 -13.55 4.42
C LEU A 156 -6.34 -13.45 5.15
N ASN A 157 -6.14 -14.34 6.14
CA ASN A 157 -4.88 -14.43 6.86
C ASN A 157 -3.88 -15.34 6.14
N GLY A 158 -2.60 -15.09 6.33
CA GLY A 158 -1.49 -15.91 5.85
C GLY A 158 -0.49 -15.17 4.98
N ASP A 159 0.08 -15.82 3.95
CA ASP A 159 1.08 -15.18 3.10
C ASP A 159 0.52 -13.92 2.44
N TYR A 160 1.10 -12.79 2.82
CA TYR A 160 0.64 -11.46 2.42
C TYR A 160 0.59 -11.28 0.91
N SER A 161 1.62 -11.76 0.20
CA SER A 161 1.75 -11.58 -1.24
C SER A 161 0.54 -12.10 -2.03
N TYR A 162 -0.07 -13.18 -1.54
CA TYR A 162 -1.27 -13.77 -2.16
C TYR A 162 -2.57 -13.29 -1.52
N SER A 163 -2.57 -12.96 -0.23
CA SER A 163 -3.76 -12.49 0.47
C SER A 163 -4.14 -11.07 0.08
N HIS A 164 -3.16 -10.20 -0.15
CA HIS A 164 -3.36 -8.79 -0.47
C HIS A 164 -4.24 -8.58 -1.70
N GLY A 165 -3.89 -9.16 -2.83
CA GLY A 165 -4.68 -9.01 -4.07
C GLY A 165 -6.13 -9.46 -3.91
N ILE A 166 -6.37 -10.55 -3.17
CA ILE A 166 -7.73 -11.06 -2.89
C ILE A 166 -8.46 -10.13 -1.92
N ASN A 167 -7.80 -9.67 -0.85
CA ASN A 167 -8.39 -8.75 0.11
C ASN A 167 -8.82 -7.43 -0.57
N VAL A 168 -7.94 -6.87 -1.41
CA VAL A 168 -8.25 -5.66 -2.18
C VAL A 168 -9.41 -5.91 -3.14
N ALA A 169 -9.46 -7.07 -3.81
CA ALA A 169 -10.57 -7.44 -4.69
C ALA A 169 -11.89 -7.53 -3.92
N MET A 170 -11.93 -8.23 -2.78
CA MET A 170 -13.13 -8.34 -1.93
C MET A 170 -13.62 -6.97 -1.45
N LEU A 171 -12.72 -6.14 -0.93
CA LEU A 171 -13.06 -4.78 -0.47
C LEU A 171 -13.59 -3.92 -1.61
N SER A 172 -12.96 -3.99 -2.80
CA SER A 172 -13.37 -3.24 -3.98
C SER A 172 -14.73 -3.70 -4.50
N THR A 173 -15.04 -5.00 -4.42
CA THR A 173 -16.35 -5.56 -4.76
C THR A 173 -17.45 -4.99 -3.88
N VAL A 174 -17.24 -5.00 -2.54
CA VAL A 174 -18.19 -4.42 -1.58
C VAL A 174 -18.37 -2.93 -1.81
N LEU A 175 -17.27 -2.21 -2.00
CA LEU A 175 -17.31 -0.77 -2.22
C LEU A 175 -18.05 -0.41 -3.53
N ALA A 176 -17.81 -1.15 -4.61
CA ALA A 176 -18.50 -0.96 -5.89
C ALA A 176 -20.01 -1.19 -5.76
N GLU A 177 -20.43 -2.22 -5.01
CA GLU A 177 -21.86 -2.47 -4.71
C GLU A 177 -22.46 -1.32 -3.87
N LYS A 178 -21.79 -0.87 -2.81
CA LYS A 178 -22.23 0.28 -2.00
C LYS A 178 -22.29 1.59 -2.79
N LEU A 179 -21.46 1.76 -3.80
CA LEU A 179 -21.50 2.85 -4.78
C LEU A 179 -22.59 2.64 -5.84
N LYS A 180 -23.37 1.54 -5.77
CA LYS A 180 -24.47 1.19 -6.68
C LYS A 180 -24.03 1.05 -8.14
N MET A 181 -22.83 0.52 -8.37
CA MET A 181 -22.33 0.23 -9.70
C MET A 181 -23.06 -0.95 -10.33
N GLY A 182 -23.16 -0.98 -11.66
CA GLY A 182 -23.79 -2.09 -12.37
C GLY A 182 -22.96 -3.37 -12.30
N GLN A 183 -23.59 -4.52 -12.44
CA GLN A 183 -22.96 -5.83 -12.32
C GLN A 183 -21.70 -5.99 -13.20
N SER A 184 -21.74 -5.52 -14.43
CA SER A 184 -20.57 -5.56 -15.33
C SER A 184 -19.40 -4.76 -14.78
N SER A 185 -19.66 -3.58 -14.20
CA SER A 185 -18.61 -2.75 -13.58
C SER A 185 -18.05 -3.41 -12.34
N ILE A 186 -18.90 -4.07 -11.52
CA ILE A 186 -18.44 -4.83 -10.34
C ILE A 186 -17.52 -5.97 -10.79
N GLN A 187 -17.86 -6.71 -11.84
CA GLN A 187 -17.01 -7.76 -12.38
C GLN A 187 -15.65 -7.22 -12.86
N GLU A 188 -15.65 -6.10 -13.60
CA GLU A 188 -14.41 -5.47 -14.05
C GLU A 188 -13.56 -4.96 -12.89
N ILE A 189 -14.15 -4.30 -11.91
CA ILE A 189 -13.43 -3.77 -10.73
C ILE A 189 -12.85 -4.91 -9.89
N THR A 190 -13.63 -5.98 -9.65
CA THR A 190 -13.14 -7.13 -8.88
C THR A 190 -11.91 -7.76 -9.55
N LEU A 191 -11.97 -7.95 -10.88
CA LEU A 191 -10.85 -8.47 -11.65
C LEU A 191 -9.66 -7.52 -11.66
N ALA A 192 -9.91 -6.23 -11.88
CA ALA A 192 -8.87 -5.20 -11.89
C ALA A 192 -8.17 -5.10 -10.52
N ALA A 193 -8.94 -5.13 -9.43
CA ALA A 193 -8.41 -5.13 -8.07
C ALA A 193 -7.59 -6.39 -7.76
N MET A 194 -8.03 -7.56 -8.23
CA MET A 194 -7.26 -8.80 -8.10
C MET A 194 -5.90 -8.72 -8.82
N LEU A 195 -5.86 -8.05 -9.97
CA LEU A 195 -4.67 -7.97 -10.84
C LEU A 195 -3.88 -6.67 -10.69
N HIS A 196 -4.26 -5.75 -9.78
CA HIS A 196 -3.63 -4.42 -9.69
C HIS A 196 -2.11 -4.47 -9.52
N ASP A 197 -1.62 -5.46 -8.81
CA ASP A 197 -0.21 -5.70 -8.48
C ASP A 197 0.50 -6.72 -9.37
N ILE A 198 -0.15 -7.21 -10.44
CA ILE A 198 0.38 -8.28 -11.30
C ILE A 198 1.79 -7.96 -11.86
N GLY A 199 2.09 -6.69 -12.07
CA GLY A 199 3.40 -6.26 -12.56
C GLY A 199 4.56 -6.59 -11.65
N LYS A 200 4.32 -6.88 -10.37
CA LYS A 200 5.35 -7.32 -9.41
C LYS A 200 5.98 -8.66 -9.79
N ILE A 201 5.30 -9.50 -10.57
CA ILE A 201 5.87 -10.77 -11.06
C ILE A 201 7.09 -10.56 -11.96
N ARG A 202 7.25 -9.39 -12.57
CA ARG A 202 8.40 -9.04 -13.42
C ARG A 202 9.56 -8.40 -12.64
N LEU A 203 9.42 -8.24 -11.34
CA LEU A 203 10.45 -7.64 -10.48
C LEU A 203 11.28 -8.71 -9.77
N PRO A 204 12.57 -8.43 -9.47
CA PRO A 204 13.42 -9.36 -8.75
C PRO A 204 12.85 -9.71 -7.37
N LYS A 205 12.68 -11.01 -7.07
CA LYS A 205 12.17 -11.49 -5.77
C LYS A 205 12.99 -10.99 -4.59
N GLN A 206 14.32 -10.85 -4.78
CA GLN A 206 15.24 -10.33 -3.77
C GLN A 206 14.91 -8.89 -3.36
N VAL A 207 14.42 -8.06 -4.29
CA VAL A 207 14.01 -6.69 -3.99
C VAL A 207 12.64 -6.67 -3.30
N LEU A 208 11.70 -7.49 -3.77
CA LEU A 208 10.35 -7.58 -3.19
C LEU A 208 10.33 -8.11 -1.75
N SER A 209 11.34 -8.90 -1.35
CA SER A 209 11.43 -9.47 -0.01
C SER A 209 12.11 -8.57 1.02
N LYS A 210 12.71 -7.44 0.60
CA LYS A 210 13.41 -6.53 1.51
C LYS A 210 12.43 -5.74 2.38
N THR A 211 12.81 -5.53 3.62
CA THR A 211 12.11 -4.66 4.58
C THR A 211 12.50 -3.20 4.42
N ALA A 212 13.76 -2.93 4.05
CA ALA A 212 14.28 -1.60 3.77
C ALA A 212 14.81 -1.53 2.33
N LEU A 213 14.37 -0.53 1.58
CA LEU A 213 14.69 -0.35 0.16
C LEU A 213 15.61 0.86 -0.03
N SER A 214 16.63 0.71 -0.85
CA SER A 214 17.38 1.86 -1.35
C SER A 214 16.51 2.70 -2.31
N PRO A 215 16.87 3.97 -2.58
CA PRO A 215 16.14 4.81 -3.54
C PRO A 215 16.06 4.19 -4.96
N ALA A 216 17.11 3.47 -5.37
CA ALA A 216 17.10 2.78 -6.67
C ALA A 216 16.12 1.60 -6.69
N GLU A 217 16.07 0.81 -5.61
CA GLU A 217 15.10 -0.29 -5.47
C GLU A 217 13.66 0.21 -5.34
N THR A 218 13.45 1.32 -4.64
CA THR A 218 12.14 1.98 -4.59
C THR A 218 11.67 2.35 -6.00
N LYS A 219 12.53 3.00 -6.79
CA LYS A 219 12.22 3.32 -8.20
C LYS A 219 11.95 2.07 -9.03
N LEU A 220 12.67 0.97 -8.79
CA LEU A 220 12.44 -0.29 -9.48
C LEU A 220 11.06 -0.86 -9.14
N ILE A 221 10.67 -0.88 -7.86
CA ILE A 221 9.33 -1.33 -7.45
C ILE A 221 8.24 -0.46 -8.07
N GLN A 222 8.44 0.85 -8.15
CA GLN A 222 7.48 1.78 -8.76
C GLN A 222 7.27 1.58 -10.26
N LEU A 223 7.97 0.64 -10.89
CA LEU A 223 7.69 0.24 -12.28
C LEU A 223 6.52 -0.75 -12.38
N HIS A 224 6.11 -1.42 -11.28
CA HIS A 224 5.07 -2.46 -11.36
C HIS A 224 3.73 -1.98 -11.94
N PRO A 225 3.25 -0.73 -11.73
CA PRO A 225 2.02 -0.29 -12.36
C PRO A 225 2.10 -0.29 -13.89
N ARG A 226 3.24 0.17 -14.45
CA ARG A 226 3.48 0.17 -15.89
C ARG A 226 3.65 -1.24 -16.46
N LEU A 227 4.33 -2.11 -15.69
CA LEU A 227 4.48 -3.52 -16.06
C LEU A 227 3.14 -4.24 -16.01
N GLY A 228 2.33 -4.00 -14.97
CA GLY A 228 0.98 -4.55 -14.83
C GLY A 228 0.05 -4.14 -15.96
N TYR A 229 0.07 -2.85 -16.33
CA TYR A 229 -0.70 -2.35 -17.49
C TYR A 229 -0.37 -3.15 -18.76
N LYS A 230 0.93 -3.33 -19.06
CA LYS A 230 1.37 -4.09 -20.23
C LYS A 230 0.96 -5.56 -20.16
N ILE A 231 1.16 -6.22 -19.02
CA ILE A 231 0.76 -7.62 -18.84
C ILE A 231 -0.74 -7.79 -19.11
N ILE A 232 -1.57 -6.90 -18.56
CA ILE A 232 -3.03 -6.98 -18.68
C ILE A 232 -3.48 -6.78 -20.14
N LEU A 233 -2.90 -5.82 -20.86
CA LEU A 233 -3.26 -5.55 -22.25
C LEU A 233 -2.64 -6.54 -23.24
N ASP A 234 -1.32 -6.72 -23.16
CA ASP A 234 -0.54 -7.35 -24.23
C ASP A 234 -0.48 -8.88 -24.05
N GLU A 235 -0.49 -9.36 -22.81
CA GLU A 235 -0.34 -10.78 -22.50
C GLU A 235 -1.66 -11.43 -22.10
N LEU A 236 -2.50 -10.75 -21.30
CA LEU A 236 -3.82 -11.26 -20.90
C LEU A 236 -4.93 -10.89 -21.89
N ASN A 237 -4.70 -9.93 -22.77
CA ASN A 237 -5.68 -9.42 -23.73
C ASN A 237 -7.01 -9.01 -23.07
N LEU A 238 -6.92 -8.41 -21.85
CA LEU A 238 -8.06 -7.88 -21.11
C LEU A 238 -8.35 -6.42 -21.49
N SER A 239 -9.47 -5.88 -20.97
CA SER A 239 -9.88 -4.51 -21.29
C SER A 239 -8.90 -3.45 -20.80
N GLU A 240 -8.86 -2.31 -21.50
CA GLU A 240 -8.05 -1.16 -21.10
C GLU A 240 -8.47 -0.61 -19.74
N ASN A 241 -9.76 -0.72 -19.37
CA ASN A 241 -10.25 -0.28 -18.06
C ASN A 241 -9.58 -1.06 -16.93
N ILE A 242 -9.46 -2.38 -17.07
CA ILE A 242 -8.76 -3.23 -16.10
C ILE A 242 -7.27 -2.85 -16.03
N ALA A 243 -6.64 -2.64 -17.18
CA ALA A 243 -5.23 -2.28 -17.26
C ALA A 243 -4.95 -0.90 -16.62
N LYS A 244 -5.83 0.07 -16.82
CA LYS A 244 -5.71 1.41 -16.20
C LYS A 244 -5.74 1.37 -14.68
N VAL A 245 -6.51 0.49 -14.08
CA VAL A 245 -6.50 0.31 -12.62
C VAL A 245 -5.12 -0.13 -12.14
N ALA A 246 -4.49 -1.10 -12.80
CA ALA A 246 -3.13 -1.50 -12.46
C ALA A 246 -2.12 -0.35 -12.67
N LEU A 247 -2.33 0.50 -13.68
CA LEU A 247 -1.46 1.64 -13.96
C LEU A 247 -1.60 2.76 -12.92
N GLN A 248 -2.82 3.00 -12.43
CA GLN A 248 -3.17 4.23 -11.72
C GLN A 248 -3.38 4.05 -10.21
N HIS A 249 -3.40 2.82 -9.67
CA HIS A 249 -3.73 2.58 -8.25
C HIS A 249 -2.74 3.23 -7.25
N HIS A 250 -1.58 3.67 -7.72
CA HIS A 250 -0.63 4.46 -6.96
C HIS A 250 -0.60 5.95 -7.33
N GLU A 251 -1.44 6.40 -8.26
CA GLU A 251 -1.65 7.84 -8.47
C GLU A 251 -2.37 8.45 -7.27
N ARG A 252 -2.35 9.78 -7.15
CA ARG A 252 -2.96 10.51 -6.04
C ARG A 252 -3.69 11.75 -6.58
N GLY A 253 -4.83 12.08 -6.02
CA GLY A 253 -5.65 13.20 -6.47
C GLY A 253 -4.91 14.53 -6.55
N ASP A 254 -3.88 14.74 -5.71
CA ASP A 254 -3.02 15.93 -5.70
C ASP A 254 -1.83 15.85 -6.67
N GLY A 255 -1.67 14.75 -7.42
CA GLY A 255 -0.57 14.52 -8.35
C GLY A 255 0.75 14.12 -7.70
N SER A 256 0.74 13.77 -6.41
CA SER A 256 1.94 13.30 -5.69
C SER A 256 2.24 11.81 -5.91
N GLY A 257 1.37 11.09 -6.62
CA GLY A 257 1.48 9.67 -6.90
C GLY A 257 2.44 9.32 -8.03
N TYR A 258 2.45 8.06 -8.42
CA TYR A 258 3.23 7.51 -9.51
C TYR A 258 2.39 6.50 -10.32
N PRO A 259 2.78 6.13 -11.55
CA PRO A 259 4.05 6.41 -12.24
C PRO A 259 4.09 7.73 -13.00
N TYR A 260 2.96 8.42 -13.21
CA TYR A 260 2.90 9.63 -14.05
C TYR A 260 2.64 10.92 -13.26
N GLY A 261 2.20 10.81 -12.00
CA GLY A 261 1.79 11.96 -11.19
C GLY A 261 0.58 12.69 -11.79
N ILE A 262 -0.35 11.93 -12.36
CA ILE A 262 -1.63 12.50 -12.82
C ILE A 262 -2.51 12.85 -11.62
N SER A 263 -3.44 13.79 -11.81
CA SER A 263 -4.21 14.33 -10.69
C SER A 263 -5.68 14.55 -11.05
N GLY A 264 -6.53 14.59 -10.04
CA GLY A 264 -7.94 14.89 -10.15
C GLY A 264 -8.67 13.97 -11.14
N ASN A 265 -9.42 14.56 -12.06
CA ASN A 265 -10.24 13.83 -13.02
C ASN A 265 -9.47 13.06 -14.11
N LYS A 266 -8.12 13.10 -14.09
CA LYS A 266 -7.30 12.28 -14.99
C LYS A 266 -7.11 10.85 -14.46
N ILE A 267 -7.42 10.61 -13.20
CA ILE A 267 -7.44 9.29 -12.59
C ILE A 267 -8.83 8.70 -12.80
N ASP A 268 -8.90 7.50 -13.37
CA ASP A 268 -10.18 6.84 -13.64
C ASP A 268 -10.90 6.49 -12.32
N TYR A 269 -12.23 6.46 -12.36
CA TYR A 269 -13.08 6.29 -11.17
C TYR A 269 -12.78 4.96 -10.45
N GLU A 270 -12.65 3.89 -11.21
CA GLU A 270 -12.35 2.54 -10.74
C GLU A 270 -10.98 2.48 -10.03
N SER A 271 -10.02 3.27 -10.50
CA SER A 271 -8.70 3.38 -9.86
C SER A 271 -8.78 4.00 -8.47
N HIS A 272 -9.68 4.96 -8.24
CA HIS A 272 -9.91 5.51 -6.89
C HIS A 272 -10.51 4.48 -5.93
N ILE A 273 -11.39 3.58 -6.42
CA ILE A 273 -11.97 2.50 -5.61
C ILE A 273 -10.86 1.57 -5.14
N VAL A 274 -10.05 1.08 -6.06
CA VAL A 274 -8.95 0.16 -5.74
C VAL A 274 -7.88 0.84 -4.87
N MET A 275 -7.58 2.11 -5.10
CA MET A 275 -6.63 2.91 -4.32
C MET A 275 -7.00 2.96 -2.83
N VAL A 276 -8.24 3.24 -2.48
CA VAL A 276 -8.70 3.29 -1.09
C VAL A 276 -8.59 1.91 -0.44
N CYS A 277 -9.04 0.87 -1.13
CA CYS A 277 -9.01 -0.51 -0.64
C CYS A 277 -7.58 -1.02 -0.46
N ASN A 278 -6.69 -0.70 -1.40
CA ASN A 278 -5.27 -1.05 -1.35
C ASN A 278 -4.58 -0.44 -0.12
N ILE A 279 -4.72 0.88 0.08
CA ILE A 279 -4.10 1.55 1.23
C ILE A 279 -4.67 1.03 2.55
N TYR A 280 -5.96 0.77 2.61
CA TYR A 280 -6.58 0.23 3.81
C TYR A 280 -6.08 -1.19 4.13
N ASP A 281 -5.94 -2.06 3.14
CA ASP A 281 -5.37 -3.39 3.36
C ASP A 281 -3.89 -3.32 3.79
N ASP A 282 -3.09 -2.46 3.18
CA ASP A 282 -1.70 -2.21 3.58
C ASP A 282 -1.60 -1.80 5.06
N LEU A 283 -2.46 -0.88 5.51
CA LEU A 283 -2.49 -0.42 6.89
C LEU A 283 -2.85 -1.53 7.88
N THR A 284 -3.84 -2.34 7.54
CA THR A 284 -4.45 -3.34 8.46
C THR A 284 -3.80 -4.71 8.40
N SER A 285 -2.98 -5.01 7.39
CA SER A 285 -2.23 -6.27 7.27
C SER A 285 -0.90 -6.28 8.04
N GLY A 286 -0.50 -5.13 8.61
CA GLY A 286 0.74 -4.99 9.37
C GLY A 286 2.03 -5.00 8.55
N LYS A 287 1.93 -4.92 7.22
CA LYS A 287 3.08 -4.90 6.29
C LYS A 287 3.56 -3.49 5.94
N GLY A 288 2.80 -2.46 6.33
CA GLY A 288 3.17 -1.07 6.09
C GLY A 288 4.18 -0.51 7.08
N LEU A 289 4.84 0.62 6.73
CA LEU A 289 5.67 1.41 7.66
C LEU A 289 4.85 1.95 8.84
N VAL A 290 3.57 2.23 8.61
CA VAL A 290 2.63 2.64 9.64
C VAL A 290 1.96 1.40 10.21
N LYS A 291 2.28 1.08 11.47
CA LYS A 291 1.62 -0.01 12.17
C LYS A 291 0.35 0.51 12.82
N VAL A 292 -0.79 0.06 12.34
CA VAL A 292 -2.07 0.31 13.00
C VAL A 292 -2.52 -0.92 13.78
N ARG A 293 -3.22 -0.68 14.89
CA ARG A 293 -3.68 -1.74 15.78
C ARG A 293 -5.04 -2.30 15.38
N ASN A 294 -5.86 -1.48 14.72
CA ASN A 294 -7.23 -1.85 14.37
C ASN A 294 -7.75 -1.03 13.17
N SER A 295 -8.92 -1.44 12.69
CA SER A 295 -9.60 -0.78 11.56
C SER A 295 -9.89 0.70 11.81
N LYS A 296 -10.21 1.12 13.06
CA LYS A 296 -10.51 2.52 13.39
C LYS A 296 -9.29 3.42 13.17
N GLU A 297 -8.10 2.98 13.55
CA GLU A 297 -6.86 3.74 13.30
C GLU A 297 -6.60 3.87 11.80
N ALA A 298 -6.80 2.82 11.01
CA ALA A 298 -6.66 2.86 9.57
C ALA A 298 -7.63 3.87 8.92
N ILE A 299 -8.89 3.87 9.34
CA ILE A 299 -9.88 4.85 8.86
C ILE A 299 -9.48 6.28 9.24
N LYS A 300 -9.01 6.53 10.46
CA LYS A 300 -8.53 7.87 10.85
C LYS A 300 -7.40 8.36 9.92
N ILE A 301 -6.48 7.49 9.55
CA ILE A 301 -5.39 7.83 8.61
C ILE A 301 -5.96 8.15 7.22
N LEU A 302 -6.92 7.34 6.71
CA LEU A 302 -7.56 7.62 5.43
C LEU A 302 -8.30 8.97 5.43
N LEU A 303 -9.01 9.30 6.51
CA LEU A 303 -9.68 10.59 6.68
C LEU A 303 -8.70 11.75 6.82
N GLU A 304 -7.56 11.57 7.50
CA GLU A 304 -6.50 12.59 7.59
C GLU A 304 -5.92 12.93 6.21
N ILE A 305 -5.72 11.93 5.36
CA ILE A 305 -5.27 12.12 3.97
C ILE A 305 -6.37 12.79 3.15
N GLY A 306 -7.59 12.30 3.28
CA GLY A 306 -8.81 12.87 2.76
C GLY A 306 -8.80 13.09 1.24
N SER A 307 -9.45 14.19 0.82
CA SER A 307 -9.62 14.55 -0.59
C SER A 307 -8.32 14.95 -1.31
N LYS A 308 -7.20 15.03 -0.61
CA LYS A 308 -5.90 15.20 -1.27
C LYS A 308 -5.57 14.03 -2.19
N TRP A 309 -5.86 12.81 -1.75
CA TRP A 309 -5.56 11.60 -2.52
C TRP A 309 -6.78 10.98 -3.16
N PHE A 310 -7.91 10.96 -2.44
CA PHE A 310 -9.09 10.20 -2.81
C PHE A 310 -10.20 11.08 -3.36
N ARG A 311 -11.05 10.51 -4.20
CA ARG A 311 -12.35 11.09 -4.48
C ARG A 311 -13.21 11.04 -3.21
N THR A 312 -13.87 12.12 -2.93
CA THR A 312 -14.65 12.28 -1.69
C THR A 312 -15.78 11.26 -1.59
N ASP A 313 -16.53 11.03 -2.67
CA ASP A 313 -17.63 10.06 -2.72
C ASP A 313 -17.16 8.63 -2.45
N VAL A 314 -16.02 8.23 -3.05
CA VAL A 314 -15.42 6.90 -2.84
C VAL A 314 -14.93 6.74 -1.41
N LEU A 315 -14.17 7.72 -0.88
CA LEU A 315 -13.65 7.67 0.48
C LEU A 315 -14.76 7.58 1.53
N TYR A 316 -15.78 8.45 1.45
CA TYR A 316 -16.84 8.44 2.45
C TYR A 316 -17.70 7.18 2.35
N THR A 317 -18.01 6.66 1.15
CA THR A 317 -18.70 5.38 1.02
C THR A 317 -17.88 4.25 1.65
N PHE A 318 -16.54 4.25 1.46
CA PHE A 318 -15.66 3.29 2.12
C PHE A 318 -15.70 3.41 3.64
N VAL A 319 -15.63 4.61 4.19
CA VAL A 319 -15.72 4.86 5.64
C VAL A 319 -17.07 4.36 6.19
N HIS A 320 -18.17 4.66 5.50
CA HIS A 320 -19.50 4.22 5.93
C HIS A 320 -19.66 2.70 5.89
N MET A 321 -19.10 2.02 4.89
CA MET A 321 -19.22 0.56 4.83
C MET A 321 -18.41 -0.16 5.93
N THR A 322 -17.47 0.52 6.60
CA THR A 322 -16.70 -0.04 7.71
C THR A 322 -17.33 0.21 9.08
N ASN A 323 -18.56 0.74 9.13
CA ASN A 323 -19.30 1.09 10.38
C ASN A 323 -18.44 1.93 11.35
N TYR A 324 -17.66 2.86 10.79
CA TYR A 324 -16.87 3.78 11.59
C TYR A 324 -17.79 4.82 12.24
N ASN A 325 -18.12 4.61 13.52
CA ASN A 325 -18.81 5.60 14.35
C ASN A 325 -17.79 6.30 15.24
N ASP A 326 -17.34 7.47 14.83
CA ASP A 326 -16.58 8.38 15.69
C ASP A 326 -17.45 9.63 15.90
N ASP A 327 -17.97 9.79 17.11
CA ASP A 327 -18.78 10.97 17.50
C ASP A 327 -18.00 12.28 17.38
N SER A 328 -16.68 12.24 17.17
CA SER A 328 -15.82 13.40 16.96
C SER A 328 -15.74 13.86 15.50
N VAL A 329 -16.22 13.06 14.54
CA VAL A 329 -16.22 13.41 13.11
C VAL A 329 -17.56 14.00 12.73
N ILE A 330 -17.67 15.32 12.78
CA ILE A 330 -18.83 16.06 12.25
C ILE A 330 -18.68 16.07 10.72
N TYR A 331 -19.49 15.28 10.02
CA TYR A 331 -19.61 15.31 8.56
C TYR A 331 -20.29 16.64 8.16
N ASN A 332 -19.51 17.63 7.81
CA ASN A 332 -20.04 18.82 7.13
C ASN A 332 -20.26 18.45 5.65
N TYR A 333 -21.51 18.18 5.30
CA TYR A 333 -21.97 18.00 3.92
C TYR A 333 -22.01 19.34 3.18
#